data_4f9455902dbc8556312c50e0a094e309
#
_entry.id   4f9455902dbc8556312c50e0a094e309
#
_cell.length_a   1.000
_cell.length_b   1.000
_cell.length_c   1.000
_cell.angle_alpha   90.00
_cell.angle_beta   90.00
_cell.angle_gamma   90.00
#
_symmetry.space_group_name_H-M   'P 1'
#
loop_
_entity.id
_entity.type
_entity.pdbx_description
1 polymer ?
#
loop_
_entity_poly.entity_id
_entity_poly.type
_entity_poly.pdbx_seq_one_letter_code
_entity_poly.pdbx_strand_id
1 'polypeptide(L)'
;MKLFVGLGNPGGQYARHRHNVGFMAVDAIAAAHGFAPWRAKFHGEVAEGRLGPEKVLLLKPGTFMNLSGDAVRAVLQFYKLEPGDVTVFHDELDLAPGRVRVKTGGGHAGHNGLRSIDAHIGPAFHRVRIGIGHPGDKRLVSPYVLGDFAKADADWLDDLLRGIADGAPELAAGDTVRFLHRVGLAARPEPAAKPKPPGPEGPVPPAPEPGSEPGPEPQRSSLQRLVDRFR
;
A
#
# COMPACT_ATOMS: atom_id res chain seq x y z
N MET A 1 20.73 -10.75 14.46
CA MET A 1 20.67 -9.63 13.52
C MET A 1 19.64 -9.95 12.48
N LYS A 2 18.79 -9.01 12.10
CA LYS A 2 17.75 -9.20 11.08
C LYS A 2 18.06 -8.37 9.84
N LEU A 3 17.62 -8.86 8.67
CA LEU A 3 17.70 -8.16 7.39
C LEU A 3 16.28 -7.78 6.94
N PHE A 4 16.00 -6.49 6.81
CA PHE A 4 14.76 -5.97 6.25
C PHE A 4 15.04 -5.46 4.84
N VAL A 5 14.36 -6.04 3.86
CA VAL A 5 14.55 -5.74 2.43
C VAL A 5 13.31 -5.04 1.90
N GLY A 6 13.44 -3.83 1.44
CA GLY A 6 12.42 -3.20 0.60
C GLY A 6 12.62 -3.59 -0.85
N LEU A 7 11.57 -3.98 -1.56
CA LEU A 7 11.61 -4.20 -3.00
C LEU A 7 11.20 -2.95 -3.77
N GLY A 8 11.89 -2.68 -4.86
CA GLY A 8 11.68 -1.55 -5.76
C GLY A 8 12.67 -1.56 -6.90
N ASN A 9 12.46 -0.69 -7.89
CA ASN A 9 13.40 -0.40 -8.96
C ASN A 9 14.21 0.86 -8.61
N PRO A 10 15.53 0.89 -8.84
CA PRO A 10 16.39 2.05 -8.57
C PRO A 10 16.14 3.16 -9.58
N GLY A 11 16.25 4.40 -9.12
CA GLY A 11 16.13 5.61 -9.95
C GLY A 11 14.92 6.46 -9.57
N GLY A 12 15.12 7.79 -9.60
CA GLY A 12 14.13 8.77 -9.17
C GLY A 12 12.78 8.68 -9.93
N GLN A 13 12.82 8.29 -11.21
CA GLN A 13 11.62 8.10 -12.02
C GLN A 13 10.70 6.98 -11.53
N TYR A 14 11.20 6.02 -10.74
CA TYR A 14 10.43 4.91 -10.19
C TYR A 14 10.02 5.11 -8.74
N ALA A 15 10.51 6.18 -8.10
CA ALA A 15 10.36 6.40 -6.66
C ALA A 15 8.89 6.39 -6.18
N ARG A 16 7.95 6.77 -7.04
CA ARG A 16 6.51 6.82 -6.74
C ARG A 16 5.70 5.65 -7.29
N HIS A 17 6.34 4.71 -7.99
CA HIS A 17 5.66 3.54 -8.52
C HIS A 17 5.11 2.66 -7.40
N ARG A 18 3.95 2.02 -7.65
CA ARG A 18 3.37 1.03 -6.71
C ARG A 18 4.34 -0.10 -6.41
N HIS A 19 5.14 -0.49 -7.41
CA HIS A 19 6.17 -1.53 -7.27
C HIS A 19 7.32 -1.14 -6.33
N ASN A 20 7.44 0.15 -5.98
CA ASN A 20 8.46 0.67 -5.06
C ASN A 20 7.94 0.85 -3.62
N VAL A 21 6.73 0.39 -3.30
CA VAL A 21 6.18 0.53 -1.94
C VAL A 21 7.05 -0.16 -0.88
N GLY A 22 7.80 -1.19 -1.26
CA GLY A 22 8.79 -1.82 -0.39
C GLY A 22 9.94 -0.88 -0.03
N PHE A 23 10.47 -0.11 -1.00
CA PHE A 23 11.47 0.94 -0.74
C PHE A 23 10.91 2.01 0.19
N MET A 24 9.68 2.49 -0.08
CA MET A 24 9.02 3.48 0.76
C MET A 24 8.87 3.00 2.22
N ALA A 25 8.55 1.72 2.42
CA ALA A 25 8.39 1.14 3.75
C ALA A 25 9.72 1.13 4.54
N VAL A 26 10.82 0.69 3.93
CA VAL A 26 12.12 0.69 4.64
C VAL A 26 12.69 2.09 4.80
N ASP A 27 12.39 3.04 3.91
CA ASP A 27 12.74 4.45 4.07
C ASP A 27 11.99 5.07 5.26
N ALA A 28 10.69 4.77 5.42
CA ALA A 28 9.89 5.20 6.57
C ALA A 28 10.43 4.62 7.89
N ILE A 29 10.82 3.33 7.90
CA ILE A 29 11.45 2.68 9.06
C ILE A 29 12.78 3.37 9.40
N ALA A 30 13.62 3.62 8.40
CA ALA A 30 14.91 4.28 8.60
C ALA A 30 14.76 5.67 9.22
N ALA A 31 13.82 6.46 8.71
CA ALA A 31 13.53 7.81 9.19
C ALA A 31 12.98 7.82 10.63
N ALA A 32 12.03 6.92 10.94
CA ALA A 32 11.38 6.89 12.25
C ALA A 32 12.29 6.39 13.39
N HIS A 33 13.28 5.55 13.09
CA HIS A 33 14.11 4.88 14.11
C HIS A 33 15.58 5.29 14.11
N GLY A 34 15.93 6.38 13.41
CA GLY A 34 17.28 6.96 13.47
C GLY A 34 18.35 6.01 12.96
N PHE A 35 18.08 5.29 11.87
CA PHE A 35 19.10 4.48 11.21
C PHE A 35 20.24 5.36 10.68
N ALA A 36 21.43 4.75 10.54
CA ALA A 36 22.55 5.40 9.90
C ALA A 36 22.18 5.82 8.45
N PRO A 37 22.84 6.85 7.89
CA PRO A 37 22.62 7.24 6.50
C PRO A 37 22.80 6.07 5.54
N TRP A 38 21.97 6.02 4.49
CA TRP A 38 22.09 5.05 3.42
C TRP A 38 23.48 5.06 2.78
N ARG A 39 24.06 3.90 2.56
CA ARG A 39 25.38 3.73 1.93
C ARG A 39 25.34 2.65 0.87
N ALA A 40 25.99 2.89 -0.27
CA ALA A 40 26.11 1.91 -1.34
C ALA A 40 26.94 0.69 -0.86
N LYS A 41 26.33 -0.50 -0.83
CA LYS A 41 26.95 -1.78 -0.49
C LYS A 41 26.07 -2.92 -0.95
N PHE A 42 26.63 -4.10 -1.19
CA PHE A 42 25.91 -5.33 -1.54
C PHE A 42 24.96 -5.18 -2.74
N HIS A 43 25.42 -4.54 -3.81
CA HIS A 43 24.62 -4.25 -5.00
C HIS A 43 23.33 -3.46 -4.70
N GLY A 44 23.38 -2.57 -3.70
CA GLY A 44 22.24 -1.76 -3.27
C GLY A 44 22.63 -0.68 -2.30
N GLU A 45 21.66 -0.15 -1.60
CA GLU A 45 21.83 0.78 -0.49
C GLU A 45 21.47 0.10 0.82
N VAL A 46 22.29 0.31 1.84
CA VAL A 46 22.07 -0.25 3.18
C VAL A 46 22.08 0.84 4.24
N ALA A 47 21.25 0.66 5.26
CA ALA A 47 21.27 1.45 6.48
C ALA A 47 21.29 0.52 7.71
N GLU A 48 22.20 0.78 8.63
CA GLU A 48 22.34 0.00 9.86
C GLU A 48 21.65 0.72 11.02
N GLY A 49 20.95 -0.04 11.87
CA GLY A 49 20.27 0.50 13.02
C GLY A 49 19.78 -0.56 14.00
N ARG A 50 18.91 -0.14 14.90
CA ARG A 50 18.26 -1.01 15.88
C ARG A 50 16.77 -0.77 15.92
N LEU A 51 16.02 -1.86 16.08
CA LEU A 51 14.59 -1.83 16.34
C LEU A 51 14.36 -2.53 17.71
N GLY A 52 14.16 -1.72 18.74
CA GLY A 52 14.22 -2.23 20.12
C GLY A 52 15.58 -2.88 20.42
N PRO A 53 15.62 -4.12 20.95
CA PRO A 53 16.88 -4.82 21.24
C PRO A 53 17.55 -5.38 19.97
N GLU A 54 16.81 -5.52 18.86
CA GLU A 54 17.29 -6.19 17.66
C GLU A 54 18.21 -5.30 16.82
N LYS A 55 19.36 -5.84 16.39
CA LYS A 55 20.20 -5.22 15.37
C LYS A 55 19.60 -5.52 14.00
N VAL A 56 19.35 -4.46 13.22
CA VAL A 56 18.70 -4.57 11.90
C VAL A 56 19.55 -3.89 10.85
N LEU A 57 19.68 -4.57 9.71
CA LEU A 57 20.17 -3.99 8.47
C LEU A 57 18.97 -3.78 7.54
N LEU A 58 18.78 -2.57 7.06
CA LEU A 58 17.86 -2.27 5.96
C LEU A 58 18.60 -2.38 4.64
N LEU A 59 17.94 -2.92 3.62
CA LEU A 59 18.49 -3.07 2.26
C LEU A 59 17.45 -2.62 1.23
N LYS A 60 17.88 -1.73 0.33
CA LYS A 60 17.21 -1.46 -0.94
C LYS A 60 18.11 -2.00 -2.05
N PRO A 61 17.73 -3.10 -2.77
CA PRO A 61 18.48 -3.58 -3.92
C PRO A 61 18.66 -2.46 -4.97
N GLY A 62 19.89 -2.26 -5.43
CA GLY A 62 20.22 -1.28 -6.45
C GLY A 62 20.13 -1.83 -7.88
N THR A 63 19.63 -3.06 -8.02
CA THR A 63 19.35 -3.74 -9.28
C THR A 63 17.88 -3.55 -9.67
N PHE A 64 17.53 -3.80 -10.94
CA PHE A 64 16.13 -3.94 -11.30
C PHE A 64 15.46 -5.08 -10.54
N MET A 65 14.15 -4.99 -10.39
CA MET A 65 13.32 -5.89 -9.56
C MET A 65 13.65 -7.38 -9.77
N ASN A 66 13.80 -7.83 -11.00
CA ASN A 66 14.09 -9.23 -11.35
C ASN A 66 15.48 -9.73 -10.97
N LEU A 67 16.35 -8.87 -10.44
CA LEU A 67 17.71 -9.19 -9.97
C LEU A 67 17.90 -8.90 -8.47
N SER A 68 16.81 -8.64 -7.73
CA SER A 68 16.87 -8.28 -6.30
C SER A 68 17.54 -9.35 -5.43
N GLY A 69 17.50 -10.61 -5.84
CA GLY A 69 18.11 -11.74 -5.13
C GLY A 69 19.62 -11.64 -5.01
N ASP A 70 20.31 -11.02 -5.96
CA ASP A 70 21.78 -10.84 -5.92
C ASP A 70 22.20 -10.02 -4.69
N ALA A 71 21.53 -8.90 -4.44
CA ALA A 71 21.78 -8.05 -3.29
C ALA A 71 21.49 -8.78 -1.97
N VAL A 72 20.36 -9.47 -1.89
CA VAL A 72 19.97 -10.22 -0.69
C VAL A 72 20.99 -11.33 -0.39
N ARG A 73 21.37 -12.13 -1.39
CA ARG A 73 22.36 -13.19 -1.23
C ARG A 73 23.71 -12.64 -0.75
N ALA A 74 24.17 -11.51 -1.31
CA ALA A 74 25.44 -10.91 -0.92
C ALA A 74 25.43 -10.50 0.57
N VAL A 75 24.32 -9.98 1.10
CA VAL A 75 24.17 -9.69 2.54
C VAL A 75 24.19 -10.96 3.37
N LEU A 76 23.41 -11.98 3.00
CA LEU A 76 23.36 -13.24 3.75
C LEU A 76 24.75 -13.89 3.86
N GLN A 77 25.48 -13.95 2.75
CA GLN A 77 26.81 -14.54 2.73
C GLN A 77 27.82 -13.77 3.62
N PHE A 78 27.74 -12.42 3.58
CA PHE A 78 28.65 -11.60 4.37
C PHE A 78 28.40 -11.67 5.87
N TYR A 79 27.11 -11.59 6.29
CA TYR A 79 26.74 -11.60 7.69
C TYR A 79 26.42 -13.01 8.24
N LYS A 80 26.50 -14.03 7.39
CA LYS A 80 26.16 -15.44 7.72
C LYS A 80 24.74 -15.55 8.28
N LEU A 81 23.79 -14.90 7.61
CA LEU A 81 22.37 -14.95 7.98
C LEU A 81 21.67 -16.10 7.26
N GLU A 82 20.62 -16.60 7.90
CA GLU A 82 19.73 -17.62 7.33
C GLU A 82 18.49 -16.94 6.67
N PRO A 83 17.81 -17.63 5.73
CA PRO A 83 16.58 -17.07 5.13
C PRO A 83 15.52 -16.63 6.15
N GLY A 84 15.42 -17.32 7.30
CA GLY A 84 14.53 -16.96 8.41
C GLY A 84 14.89 -15.65 9.13
N ASP A 85 16.06 -15.06 8.86
CA ASP A 85 16.43 -13.73 9.36
C ASP A 85 16.00 -12.60 8.41
N VAL A 86 15.49 -12.96 7.24
CA VAL A 86 15.12 -12.00 6.18
C VAL A 86 13.63 -11.69 6.23
N THR A 87 13.28 -10.41 6.21
CA THR A 87 11.91 -9.92 6.01
C THR A 87 11.86 -9.03 4.78
N VAL A 88 11.04 -9.38 3.81
CA VAL A 88 10.90 -8.67 2.52
C VAL A 88 9.60 -7.89 2.50
N PHE A 89 9.67 -6.58 2.26
CA PHE A 89 8.53 -5.68 2.06
C PHE A 89 8.29 -5.54 0.55
N HIS A 90 7.07 -5.84 0.10
CA HIS A 90 6.73 -5.81 -1.32
C HIS A 90 5.26 -5.50 -1.56
N ASP A 91 4.93 -5.04 -2.77
CA ASP A 91 3.57 -4.84 -3.22
C ASP A 91 2.82 -6.16 -3.42
N GLU A 92 1.53 -6.15 -3.12
CA GLU A 92 0.63 -7.29 -3.23
C GLU A 92 -0.67 -6.90 -3.92
N LEU A 93 -0.92 -7.53 -5.08
CA LEU A 93 -2.11 -7.28 -5.90
C LEU A 93 -3.38 -7.86 -5.29
N ASP A 94 -3.27 -9.00 -4.60
CA ASP A 94 -4.42 -9.72 -4.04
C ASP A 94 -4.95 -9.11 -2.73
N LEU A 95 -4.30 -8.06 -2.23
CA LEU A 95 -4.74 -7.31 -1.06
C LEU A 95 -5.28 -5.94 -1.46
N ALA A 96 -6.41 -5.56 -0.88
CA ALA A 96 -6.95 -4.22 -1.06
C ALA A 96 -5.92 -3.15 -0.64
N PRO A 97 -5.94 -1.94 -1.25
CA PRO A 97 -5.08 -0.83 -0.87
C PRO A 97 -5.10 -0.58 0.65
N GLY A 98 -3.93 -0.32 1.23
CA GLY A 98 -3.79 -0.07 2.66
C GLY A 98 -3.88 -1.31 3.57
N ARG A 99 -4.05 -2.51 3.02
CA ARG A 99 -4.03 -3.74 3.82
C ARG A 99 -2.63 -4.35 3.87
N VAL A 100 -2.24 -4.84 5.05
CA VAL A 100 -0.97 -5.56 5.24
C VAL A 100 -1.23 -6.96 5.75
N ARG A 101 -0.44 -7.90 5.26
CA ARG A 101 -0.37 -9.26 5.76
C ARG A 101 1.09 -9.68 5.92
N VAL A 102 1.38 -10.47 6.92
CA VAL A 102 2.70 -11.11 7.09
C VAL A 102 2.57 -12.59 6.82
N LYS A 103 3.55 -13.14 6.11
CA LYS A 103 3.61 -14.56 5.77
C LYS A 103 5.06 -15.03 5.78
N THR A 104 5.30 -16.28 6.13
CA THR A 104 6.59 -16.95 5.94
C THR A 104 6.47 -17.93 4.78
N GLY A 105 7.45 -17.91 3.88
CA GLY A 105 7.48 -18.81 2.73
C GLY A 105 6.37 -18.58 1.70
N GLY A 106 6.15 -19.57 0.86
CA GLY A 106 5.13 -19.61 -0.20
C GLY A 106 5.64 -19.14 -1.56
N GLY A 107 4.81 -19.30 -2.60
CA GLY A 107 5.12 -18.91 -3.98
C GLY A 107 5.21 -17.40 -4.17
N HIS A 108 5.80 -16.98 -5.28
CA HIS A 108 6.05 -15.57 -5.62
C HIS A 108 4.88 -14.87 -6.35
N ALA A 109 3.81 -15.60 -6.70
CA ALA A 109 2.61 -15.08 -7.39
C ALA A 109 2.91 -14.16 -8.61
N GLY A 110 3.97 -14.46 -9.35
CA GLY A 110 4.40 -13.65 -10.50
C GLY A 110 5.24 -12.39 -10.15
N HIS A 111 5.43 -12.08 -8.87
CA HIS A 111 6.26 -10.94 -8.45
C HIS A 111 7.75 -11.21 -8.73
N ASN A 112 8.34 -10.46 -9.66
CA ASN A 112 9.70 -10.68 -10.15
C ASN A 112 10.78 -10.60 -9.05
N GLY A 113 10.64 -9.67 -8.10
CA GLY A 113 11.58 -9.53 -6.98
C GLY A 113 11.55 -10.73 -6.06
N LEU A 114 10.36 -11.20 -5.69
CA LEU A 114 10.22 -12.43 -4.89
C LEU A 114 10.78 -13.64 -5.62
N ARG A 115 10.50 -13.79 -6.92
CA ARG A 115 11.05 -14.87 -7.74
C ARG A 115 12.57 -14.86 -7.75
N SER A 116 13.18 -13.69 -7.86
CA SER A 116 14.63 -13.54 -7.82
C SER A 116 15.19 -13.94 -6.44
N ILE A 117 14.57 -13.48 -5.35
CA ILE A 117 15.01 -13.85 -3.99
C ILE A 117 14.85 -15.36 -3.76
N ASP A 118 13.70 -15.94 -4.13
CA ASP A 118 13.46 -17.39 -4.01
C ASP A 118 14.55 -18.21 -4.71
N ALA A 119 14.97 -17.79 -5.90
CA ALA A 119 16.02 -18.48 -6.67
C ALA A 119 17.41 -18.43 -5.99
N HIS A 120 17.68 -17.42 -5.16
CA HIS A 120 18.98 -17.17 -4.55
C HIS A 120 19.11 -17.72 -3.14
N ILE A 121 18.04 -17.69 -2.33
CA ILE A 121 18.08 -18.06 -0.92
C ILE A 121 16.97 -19.04 -0.51
N GLY A 122 16.16 -19.51 -1.47
CA GLY A 122 14.97 -20.34 -1.21
C GLY A 122 13.81 -19.54 -0.63
N PRO A 123 12.62 -20.18 -0.48
CA PRO A 123 11.38 -19.47 -0.13
C PRO A 123 11.18 -19.21 1.37
N ALA A 124 12.08 -19.65 2.26
CA ALA A 124 11.86 -19.68 3.71
C ALA A 124 12.05 -18.35 4.44
N PHE A 125 11.89 -17.22 3.74
CA PHE A 125 11.95 -15.88 4.33
C PHE A 125 10.56 -15.32 4.67
N HIS A 126 10.54 -14.30 5.54
CA HIS A 126 9.33 -13.59 5.91
C HIS A 126 8.97 -12.53 4.87
N ARG A 127 7.68 -12.30 4.67
CA ARG A 127 7.13 -11.36 3.68
C ARG A 127 6.12 -10.45 4.33
N VAL A 128 6.33 -9.15 4.25
CA VAL A 128 5.33 -8.12 4.54
C VAL A 128 4.68 -7.74 3.22
N ARG A 129 3.47 -8.26 3.00
CA ARG A 129 2.67 -8.07 1.80
C ARG A 129 1.86 -6.78 1.94
N ILE A 130 2.19 -5.78 1.15
CA ILE A 130 1.57 -4.46 1.18
C ILE A 130 0.55 -4.36 0.06
N GLY A 131 -0.73 -4.28 0.41
CA GLY A 131 -1.83 -4.24 -0.55
C GLY A 131 -1.82 -2.96 -1.37
N ILE A 132 -1.80 -3.12 -2.69
CA ILE A 132 -1.93 -2.03 -3.66
C ILE A 132 -3.19 -2.16 -4.52
N GLY A 133 -3.94 -3.26 -4.36
CA GLY A 133 -5.10 -3.59 -5.19
C GLY A 133 -4.73 -4.17 -6.56
N HIS A 134 -5.74 -4.63 -7.29
CA HIS A 134 -5.60 -5.28 -8.59
C HIS A 134 -6.32 -4.49 -9.68
N PRO A 135 -5.72 -4.31 -10.88
CA PRO A 135 -6.34 -3.54 -11.97
C PRO A 135 -7.52 -4.25 -12.66
N GLY A 136 -7.90 -5.46 -12.21
CA GLY A 136 -8.99 -6.25 -12.78
C GLY A 136 -8.58 -7.14 -13.96
N ASP A 137 -7.66 -6.72 -14.81
CA ASP A 137 -7.19 -7.47 -15.98
C ASP A 137 -5.69 -7.79 -15.86
N LYS A 138 -5.31 -9.05 -16.08
CA LYS A 138 -3.92 -9.51 -16.02
C LYS A 138 -2.98 -8.73 -16.96
N ARG A 139 -3.49 -8.30 -18.13
CA ARG A 139 -2.73 -7.50 -19.11
C ARG A 139 -2.35 -6.12 -18.59
N LEU A 140 -3.11 -5.60 -17.62
CA LEU A 140 -2.88 -4.29 -17.01
C LEU A 140 -1.97 -4.35 -15.77
N VAL A 141 -1.58 -5.54 -15.30
CA VAL A 141 -0.76 -5.68 -14.08
C VAL A 141 0.58 -4.97 -14.21
N SER A 142 1.31 -5.19 -15.31
CA SER A 142 2.62 -4.55 -15.50
C SER A 142 2.52 -3.02 -15.55
N PRO A 143 1.70 -2.38 -16.38
CA PRO A 143 1.55 -0.93 -16.36
C PRO A 143 0.98 -0.40 -15.03
N TYR A 144 0.18 -1.18 -14.30
CA TYR A 144 -0.37 -0.79 -12.99
C TYR A 144 0.71 -0.69 -11.91
N VAL A 145 1.53 -1.74 -11.75
CA VAL A 145 2.60 -1.75 -10.74
C VAL A 145 3.71 -0.75 -11.06
N LEU A 146 3.97 -0.51 -12.36
CA LEU A 146 4.92 0.49 -12.83
C LEU A 146 4.33 1.91 -12.97
N GLY A 147 3.10 2.10 -12.54
CA GLY A 147 2.46 3.42 -12.42
C GLY A 147 2.59 4.00 -11.02
N ASP A 148 2.56 5.33 -10.94
CA ASP A 148 2.58 6.05 -9.67
C ASP A 148 1.31 5.79 -8.85
N PHE A 149 1.42 5.90 -7.52
CA PHE A 149 0.25 6.09 -6.66
C PHE A 149 -0.49 7.37 -7.08
N ALA A 150 -1.82 7.30 -7.11
CA ALA A 150 -2.63 8.47 -7.40
C ALA A 150 -2.57 9.49 -6.23
N LYS A 151 -2.89 10.75 -6.50
CA LYS A 151 -2.98 11.76 -5.42
C LYS A 151 -3.99 11.36 -4.33
N ALA A 152 -5.07 10.69 -4.72
CA ALA A 152 -6.07 10.18 -3.80
C ALA A 152 -5.57 9.05 -2.89
N ASP A 153 -4.44 8.43 -3.24
CA ASP A 153 -3.83 7.36 -2.44
C ASP A 153 -2.94 7.91 -1.31
N ALA A 154 -2.61 9.22 -1.32
CA ALA A 154 -1.59 9.81 -0.44
C ALA A 154 -1.90 9.57 1.04
N ASP A 155 -3.12 9.88 1.48
CA ASP A 155 -3.49 9.83 2.90
C ASP A 155 -3.38 8.41 3.47
N TRP A 156 -3.96 7.42 2.80
CA TRP A 156 -3.88 6.03 3.27
C TRP A 156 -2.47 5.44 3.15
N LEU A 157 -1.69 5.87 2.15
CA LEU A 157 -0.31 5.40 1.96
C LEU A 157 0.59 5.93 3.07
N ASP A 158 0.50 7.22 3.41
CA ASP A 158 1.26 7.83 4.48
C ASP A 158 0.92 7.21 5.84
N ASP A 159 -0.36 6.99 6.13
CA ASP A 159 -0.81 6.29 7.34
C ASP A 159 -0.27 4.86 7.41
N LEU A 160 -0.31 4.15 6.29
CA LEU A 160 0.20 2.79 6.18
C LEU A 160 1.71 2.72 6.44
N LEU A 161 2.49 3.58 5.79
CA LEU A 161 3.94 3.64 5.94
C LEU A 161 4.35 4.02 7.36
N ARG A 162 3.63 4.97 7.98
CA ARG A 162 3.79 5.32 9.40
C ARG A 162 3.51 4.11 10.29
N GLY A 163 2.39 3.41 10.09
CA GLY A 163 2.03 2.22 10.86
C GLY A 163 3.04 1.08 10.71
N ILE A 164 3.61 0.89 9.51
CA ILE A 164 4.69 -0.07 9.28
C ILE A 164 5.94 0.33 10.05
N ALA A 165 6.31 1.62 10.03
CA ALA A 165 7.46 2.13 10.75
C ALA A 165 7.27 1.96 12.27
N ASP A 166 6.13 2.39 12.82
CA ASP A 166 5.80 2.29 14.24
C ASP A 166 5.80 0.85 14.75
N GLY A 167 5.38 -0.10 13.91
CA GLY A 167 5.34 -1.53 14.23
C GLY A 167 6.64 -2.29 13.95
N ALA A 168 7.63 -1.65 13.32
CA ALA A 168 8.87 -2.33 12.93
C ALA A 168 9.65 -2.99 14.09
N PRO A 169 9.67 -2.42 15.32
CA PRO A 169 10.29 -3.09 16.47
C PRO A 169 9.65 -4.44 16.81
N GLU A 170 8.32 -4.51 16.79
CA GLU A 170 7.56 -5.75 17.04
C GLU A 170 7.83 -6.77 15.96
N LEU A 171 7.91 -6.34 14.70
CA LEU A 171 8.23 -7.21 13.58
C LEU A 171 9.65 -7.78 13.70
N ALA A 172 10.63 -6.97 14.08
CA ALA A 172 12.02 -7.39 14.31
C ALA A 172 12.12 -8.40 15.47
N ALA A 173 11.30 -8.25 16.49
CA ALA A 173 11.19 -9.19 17.61
C ALA A 173 10.40 -10.47 17.27
N GLY A 174 9.82 -10.57 16.05
CA GLY A 174 9.02 -11.71 15.61
C GLY A 174 7.54 -11.65 16.06
N ASP A 175 7.10 -10.57 16.70
CA ASP A 175 5.71 -10.38 17.12
C ASP A 175 4.85 -9.80 15.99
N THR A 176 4.50 -10.67 15.05
CA THR A 176 3.67 -10.32 13.90
C THR A 176 2.29 -9.80 14.28
N VAL A 177 1.72 -10.27 15.39
CA VAL A 177 0.38 -9.87 15.84
C VAL A 177 0.40 -8.41 16.27
N ARG A 178 1.36 -8.03 17.11
CA ARG A 178 1.50 -6.63 17.54
C ARG A 178 1.88 -5.72 16.38
N PHE A 179 2.77 -6.16 15.48
CA PHE A 179 3.08 -5.43 14.27
C PHE A 179 1.81 -5.10 13.47
N LEU A 180 0.98 -6.11 13.13
CA LEU A 180 -0.25 -5.90 12.39
C LEU A 180 -1.27 -5.04 13.15
N HIS A 181 -1.30 -5.12 14.47
CA HIS A 181 -2.12 -4.22 15.29
C HIS A 181 -1.68 -2.75 15.17
N ARG A 182 -0.36 -2.48 15.21
CA ARG A 182 0.20 -1.12 15.01
C ARG A 182 -0.18 -0.57 13.65
N VAL A 183 0.05 -1.34 12.58
CA VAL A 183 -0.36 -0.97 11.22
C VAL A 183 -1.85 -0.66 11.14
N GLY A 184 -2.70 -1.49 11.76
CA GLY A 184 -4.15 -1.30 11.78
C GLY A 184 -4.62 -0.06 12.57
N LEU A 185 -3.88 0.36 13.58
CA LEU A 185 -4.18 1.59 14.33
C LEU A 185 -3.90 2.84 13.50
N ALA A 186 -2.79 2.86 12.76
CA ALA A 186 -2.42 3.98 11.89
C ALA A 186 -3.38 4.14 10.70
N ALA A 187 -3.86 3.02 10.15
CA ALA A 187 -4.77 2.99 9.00
C ALA A 187 -6.27 3.16 9.39
N ARG A 188 -6.60 3.49 10.63
CA ARG A 188 -7.98 3.85 10.98
C ARG A 188 -8.27 5.24 10.44
N PRO A 189 -9.29 5.42 9.58
CA PRO A 189 -9.79 6.75 9.30
C PRO A 189 -10.18 7.38 10.64
N GLU A 190 -9.80 8.65 10.86
CA GLU A 190 -10.36 9.42 11.97
C GLU A 190 -11.88 9.21 11.98
N PRO A 191 -12.51 8.97 13.14
CA PRO A 191 -13.95 8.83 13.21
C PRO A 191 -14.53 10.07 12.54
N ALA A 192 -15.30 9.86 11.47
CA ALA A 192 -15.95 10.93 10.71
C ALA A 192 -16.54 11.92 11.72
N ALA A 193 -16.16 13.19 11.64
CA ALA A 193 -16.63 14.24 12.53
C ALA A 193 -18.15 14.08 12.61
N LYS A 194 -18.69 13.95 13.84
CA LYS A 194 -20.12 13.78 14.07
C LYS A 194 -20.84 14.84 13.23
N PRO A 195 -21.88 14.48 12.46
CA PRO A 195 -22.60 15.45 11.67
C PRO A 195 -23.01 16.59 12.60
N LYS A 196 -22.70 17.81 12.19
CA LYS A 196 -23.07 19.01 12.93
C LYS A 196 -24.58 18.94 13.12
N PRO A 197 -25.11 19.14 14.34
CA PRO A 197 -26.56 19.11 14.55
C PRO A 197 -27.21 20.08 13.56
N PRO A 198 -28.36 19.74 12.98
CA PRO A 198 -29.06 20.64 12.07
C PRO A 198 -29.27 21.96 12.78
N GLY A 199 -28.89 23.05 12.13
CA GLY A 199 -29.16 24.40 12.61
C GLY A 199 -30.65 24.58 12.83
N PRO A 200 -31.09 25.58 13.63
CA PRO A 200 -32.50 25.77 13.90
C PRO A 200 -33.24 25.91 12.57
N GLU A 201 -34.26 25.08 12.38
CA GLU A 201 -35.13 25.13 11.20
C GLU A 201 -35.75 26.51 11.12
N GLY A 202 -35.52 27.19 9.99
CA GLY A 202 -36.22 28.42 9.68
C GLY A 202 -37.73 28.20 9.60
N PRO A 203 -38.58 29.23 9.72
CA PRO A 203 -40.01 29.04 9.83
C PRO A 203 -40.55 28.28 8.62
N VAL A 204 -41.29 27.21 8.94
CA VAL A 204 -41.99 26.38 7.97
C VAL A 204 -43.01 27.25 7.21
N PRO A 205 -43.00 27.29 5.87
CA PRO A 205 -44.04 28.00 5.14
C PRO A 205 -45.43 27.35 5.40
N PRO A 206 -46.51 28.13 5.51
CA PRO A 206 -47.83 27.64 5.80
C PRO A 206 -48.28 26.63 4.72
N ALA A 207 -48.99 25.59 5.17
CA ALA A 207 -49.58 24.56 4.32
C ALA A 207 -50.56 25.20 3.32
N PRO A 208 -50.65 24.72 2.05
CA PRO A 208 -51.65 25.19 1.11
C PRO A 208 -53.03 24.80 1.53
N GLU A 209 -53.98 25.75 1.43
CA GLU A 209 -55.39 25.52 1.75
C GLU A 209 -56.03 24.47 0.82
N PRO A 210 -56.94 23.64 1.32
CA PRO A 210 -57.65 22.67 0.48
C PRO A 210 -58.75 23.33 -0.32
N GLY A 211 -58.63 23.38 -1.63
CA GLY A 211 -59.71 23.82 -2.49
C GLY A 211 -59.31 24.53 -3.78
N SER A 212 -58.90 23.77 -4.78
CA SER A 212 -59.16 24.09 -6.19
C SER A 212 -58.95 22.82 -7.04
N GLU A 213 -60.01 22.30 -7.59
CA GLU A 213 -60.00 21.19 -8.53
C GLU A 213 -59.21 21.55 -9.80
N PRO A 214 -58.41 20.64 -10.38
CA PRO A 214 -57.74 20.90 -11.65
C PRO A 214 -58.74 20.88 -12.81
N GLY A 215 -58.84 21.96 -13.56
CA GLY A 215 -59.58 22.02 -14.80
C GLY A 215 -59.00 21.08 -15.88
N PRO A 216 -59.82 20.72 -16.91
CA PRO A 216 -59.48 19.71 -17.88
C PRO A 216 -58.26 20.10 -18.75
N GLU A 217 -57.33 19.18 -18.87
CA GLU A 217 -56.14 19.32 -19.75
C GLU A 217 -56.55 19.49 -21.23
N PRO A 218 -55.90 20.37 -21.99
CA PRO A 218 -56.14 20.48 -23.43
C PRO A 218 -55.60 19.25 -24.16
N GLN A 219 -56.45 18.60 -24.93
CA GLN A 219 -56.13 17.46 -25.79
C GLN A 219 -55.08 17.84 -26.83
N ARG A 220 -53.88 17.29 -26.71
CA ARG A 220 -52.80 17.44 -27.71
C ARG A 220 -53.19 16.68 -28.98
N SER A 221 -53.09 17.31 -30.14
CA SER A 221 -53.42 16.76 -31.46
C SER A 221 -52.43 15.66 -31.87
N SER A 222 -52.94 14.72 -32.70
CA SER A 222 -52.23 13.53 -33.17
C SER A 222 -50.90 13.82 -33.88
N LEU A 223 -50.69 15.03 -34.36
CA LEU A 223 -49.48 15.49 -35.04
C LEU A 223 -48.32 15.78 -34.07
N GLN A 224 -48.60 16.19 -32.82
CA GLN A 224 -47.57 16.45 -31.82
C GLN A 224 -46.94 15.18 -31.25
N ARG A 225 -47.64 14.03 -31.24
CA ARG A 225 -47.14 12.75 -30.80
C ARG A 225 -46.18 12.06 -31.79
N LEU A 226 -46.16 12.53 -33.06
CA LEU A 226 -45.30 11.96 -34.09
C LEU A 226 -43.90 12.59 -34.07
N VAL A 227 -43.77 13.84 -33.63
CA VAL A 227 -42.48 14.56 -33.62
C VAL A 227 -41.58 14.13 -32.45
N ASP A 228 -42.19 13.75 -31.30
CA ASP A 228 -41.44 13.34 -30.11
C ASP A 228 -40.85 11.90 -30.20
N ARG A 229 -41.14 11.17 -31.30
CA ARG A 229 -40.65 9.80 -31.51
C ARG A 229 -39.33 9.75 -32.32
N PHE A 230 -38.83 10.90 -32.79
CA PHE A 230 -37.63 11.03 -33.62
C PHE A 230 -36.63 12.10 -33.10
N ARG A 231 -36.58 12.28 -31.75
CA ARG A 231 -35.51 13.02 -31.11
C ARG A 231 -34.80 12.18 -30.09
#